data_551676254c776ab44ff736c3a5ef1ff8
#
_entry.id   551676254c776ab44ff736c3a5ef1ff8
#
_cell.length_a   1.000
_cell.length_b   1.000
_cell.length_c   1.000
_cell.angle_alpha   90.00
_cell.angle_beta   90.00
_cell.angle_gamma   90.00
#
_symmetry.space_group_name_H-M   'P 1'
#
loop_
_entity.id
_entity.type
_entity.pdbx_description
1 polymer ?
#
loop_
_entity_poly.entity_id
_entity_poly.type
_entity_poly.pdbx_seq_one_letter_code
_entity_poly.pdbx_strand_id
1 'polypeptide(L)'
;LKKPYVWGSIYRFDGQASVFWAEHGPCYRCLYPEPPPHGMVPSCAEGGVLGVLCASIGSIQVTEAIKLLAGIGDPLVGRLMVYDALEMSYRQVKIHKDPQCAVCGVNPTVTELIDYEAFCGSISDLAAEAAKDSTISVRDLKSMLDARDRGEDDFLLIDVREPGEFEIVAIPGAILIPKGDFLDGSALSGLPTDKRIVLHCKVGGRSAEVLAVVKGAGFSDAVHVGGGVLAWVNQIEPEKPTY
;
A
#
# COMPACT_ATOMS: atom_id res chain seq x y z
N LEU A 1 12.93 7.45 -23.17
CA LEU A 1 13.87 8.57 -23.02
C LEU A 1 15.35 8.16 -23.13
N LYS A 2 15.67 6.89 -23.10
CA LYS A 2 17.04 6.34 -23.17
C LYS A 2 18.01 6.96 -22.12
N LYS A 3 17.50 7.38 -21.01
CA LYS A 3 18.29 7.96 -19.90
C LYS A 3 18.49 6.94 -18.79
N PRO A 4 19.61 7.02 -18.04
CA PRO A 4 19.78 6.21 -16.83
C PRO A 4 18.74 6.64 -15.77
N TYR A 5 18.23 5.66 -15.06
CA TYR A 5 17.33 5.83 -13.93
C TYR A 5 17.99 5.28 -12.67
N VAL A 6 18.38 6.17 -11.77
CA VAL A 6 18.95 5.78 -10.47
C VAL A 6 17.79 5.48 -9.53
N TRP A 7 17.64 4.22 -9.20
CA TRP A 7 16.51 3.70 -8.45
C TRP A 7 16.92 3.27 -7.04
N GLY A 8 16.01 3.49 -6.08
CA GLY A 8 16.11 2.99 -4.72
C GLY A 8 14.75 2.62 -4.18
N SER A 9 14.70 1.60 -3.35
CA SER A 9 13.50 1.13 -2.65
C SER A 9 13.86 0.77 -1.22
N ILE A 10 12.91 0.98 -0.30
CA ILE A 10 13.04 0.62 1.12
C ILE A 10 11.75 -0.05 1.58
N TYR A 11 11.89 -1.06 2.42
CA TYR A 11 10.76 -1.76 3.03
C TYR A 11 11.18 -2.32 4.39
N ARG A 12 10.45 -1.99 5.45
CA ARG A 12 10.77 -2.40 6.82
C ARG A 12 12.22 -2.11 7.21
N PHE A 13 13.07 -3.13 7.14
CA PHE A 13 14.50 -3.08 7.47
C PHE A 13 15.40 -3.29 6.26
N ASP A 14 14.83 -3.47 5.08
CA ASP A 14 15.55 -3.75 3.85
C ASP A 14 15.63 -2.52 2.96
N GLY A 15 16.75 -2.39 2.26
CA GLY A 15 16.97 -1.38 1.24
C GLY A 15 17.52 -1.98 -0.05
N GLN A 16 17.16 -1.39 -1.17
CA GLN A 16 17.64 -1.81 -2.49
C GLN A 16 18.02 -0.59 -3.31
N ALA A 17 19.05 -0.73 -4.15
CA ALA A 17 19.43 0.30 -5.13
C ALA A 17 19.98 -0.35 -6.40
N SER A 18 19.73 0.31 -7.54
CA SER A 18 20.22 -0.09 -8.86
C SER A 18 20.26 1.11 -9.81
N VAL A 19 20.96 0.96 -10.94
CA VAL A 19 20.86 1.86 -12.07
C VAL A 19 20.27 1.11 -13.25
N PHE A 20 19.08 1.51 -13.67
CA PHE A 20 18.43 0.97 -14.85
C PHE A 20 18.74 1.84 -16.07
N TRP A 21 19.34 1.26 -17.11
CA TRP A 21 19.73 1.99 -18.32
C TRP A 21 19.61 1.10 -19.55
N ALA A 22 18.51 1.20 -20.25
CA ALA A 22 18.14 0.30 -21.35
C ALA A 22 19.17 0.19 -22.50
N GLU A 23 20.00 1.22 -22.70
CA GLU A 23 21.06 1.21 -23.74
C GLU A 23 22.31 0.44 -23.28
N HIS A 24 22.58 0.37 -21.99
CA HIS A 24 23.80 -0.22 -21.43
C HIS A 24 23.54 -1.46 -20.58
N GLY A 25 22.27 -1.80 -20.34
CA GLY A 25 21.92 -2.94 -19.49
C GLY A 25 20.39 -3.13 -19.36
N PRO A 26 19.91 -3.71 -18.25
CA PRO A 26 18.50 -3.90 -18.02
C PRO A 26 17.80 -2.56 -17.75
N CYS A 27 16.52 -2.45 -18.16
CA CYS A 27 15.61 -1.44 -17.67
C CYS A 27 14.86 -1.95 -16.43
N TYR A 28 14.09 -1.07 -15.77
CA TYR A 28 13.28 -1.44 -14.59
C TYR A 28 12.33 -2.63 -14.86
N ARG A 29 11.71 -2.68 -16.04
CA ARG A 29 10.78 -3.74 -16.42
C ARG A 29 11.46 -5.07 -16.77
N CYS A 30 12.79 -5.11 -16.90
CA CYS A 30 13.52 -6.38 -16.98
C CYS A 30 13.55 -7.11 -15.62
N LEU A 31 13.53 -6.37 -14.50
CA LEU A 31 13.50 -6.93 -13.17
C LEU A 31 12.06 -7.10 -12.64
N TYR A 32 11.20 -6.13 -12.93
CA TYR A 32 9.80 -6.09 -12.52
C TYR A 32 8.90 -6.02 -13.75
N PRO A 33 8.64 -7.15 -14.42
CA PRO A 33 7.88 -7.18 -15.69
C PRO A 33 6.45 -6.66 -15.52
N GLU A 34 5.84 -6.95 -14.37
CA GLU A 34 4.48 -6.53 -14.02
C GLU A 34 4.50 -5.80 -12.67
N PRO A 35 3.59 -4.84 -12.44
CA PRO A 35 3.41 -4.28 -11.12
C PRO A 35 2.86 -5.38 -10.18
N PRO A 36 3.21 -5.34 -8.89
CA PRO A 36 2.62 -6.25 -7.92
C PRO A 36 1.09 -6.06 -7.87
N PRO A 37 0.32 -7.13 -7.66
CA PRO A 37 -1.10 -7.03 -7.42
C PRO A 37 -1.43 -6.03 -6.31
N HIS A 38 -2.59 -5.38 -6.42
CA HIS A 38 -3.06 -4.45 -5.41
C HIS A 38 -3.12 -5.13 -4.03
N GLY A 39 -2.67 -4.41 -3.01
CA GLY A 39 -2.66 -4.89 -1.63
C GLY A 39 -1.50 -5.84 -1.27
N MET A 40 -0.72 -6.34 -2.25
CA MET A 40 0.42 -7.21 -1.96
C MET A 40 1.61 -6.46 -1.38
N VAL A 41 1.78 -5.17 -1.71
CA VAL A 41 2.84 -4.33 -1.16
C VAL A 41 2.20 -3.30 -0.24
N PRO A 42 2.29 -3.50 1.08
CA PRO A 42 1.77 -2.53 2.03
C PRO A 42 2.52 -1.19 1.90
N SER A 43 1.81 -0.09 2.11
CA SER A 43 2.44 1.23 2.16
C SER A 43 3.43 1.33 3.32
N CYS A 44 4.36 2.30 3.28
CA CYS A 44 5.27 2.56 4.40
C CYS A 44 4.54 2.86 5.72
N ALA A 45 3.31 3.37 5.64
CA ALA A 45 2.47 3.64 6.80
C ALA A 45 1.86 2.35 7.40
N GLU A 46 1.72 1.31 6.59
CA GLU A 46 1.17 0.00 6.99
C GLU A 46 2.28 -0.96 7.43
N GLY A 47 3.31 -1.13 6.58
CA GLY A 47 4.40 -2.05 6.84
C GLY A 47 5.47 -1.51 7.80
N GLY A 48 5.51 -0.21 8.02
CA GLY A 48 6.59 0.49 8.71
C GLY A 48 7.86 0.56 7.85
N VAL A 49 8.75 1.47 8.21
CA VAL A 49 10.07 1.61 7.60
C VAL A 49 11.04 2.14 8.66
N LEU A 50 12.21 1.52 8.77
CA LEU A 50 13.28 2.06 9.59
C LEU A 50 13.78 3.37 8.98
N GLY A 51 13.55 4.51 9.66
CA GLY A 51 13.74 5.87 9.09
C GLY A 51 15.15 6.14 8.55
N VAL A 52 16.18 5.54 9.13
CA VAL A 52 17.58 5.69 8.66
C VAL A 52 17.83 5.07 7.29
N LEU A 53 16.96 4.16 6.81
CA LEU A 53 17.08 3.57 5.47
C LEU A 53 16.97 4.62 4.37
N CYS A 54 16.17 5.67 4.59
CA CYS A 54 16.04 6.79 3.63
C CYS A 54 17.42 7.44 3.39
N ALA A 55 18.19 7.69 4.46
CA ALA A 55 19.52 8.25 4.36
C ALA A 55 20.50 7.26 3.72
N SER A 56 20.50 6.00 4.15
CA SER A 56 21.42 4.97 3.64
C SER A 56 21.25 4.74 2.15
N ILE A 57 20.02 4.48 1.70
CA ILE A 57 19.71 4.24 0.30
C ILE A 57 19.81 5.51 -0.53
N GLY A 58 19.38 6.66 0.00
CA GLY A 58 19.51 7.96 -0.66
C GLY A 58 20.97 8.33 -0.93
N SER A 59 21.88 8.07 0.01
CA SER A 59 23.33 8.29 -0.17
C SER A 59 23.90 7.43 -1.29
N ILE A 60 23.46 6.19 -1.41
CA ILE A 60 23.86 5.29 -2.50
C ILE A 60 23.33 5.81 -3.83
N GLN A 61 22.06 6.24 -3.90
CA GLN A 61 21.49 6.81 -5.13
C GLN A 61 22.28 8.06 -5.57
N VAL A 62 22.62 8.97 -4.65
CA VAL A 62 23.43 10.15 -4.96
C VAL A 62 24.82 9.75 -5.44
N THR A 63 25.45 8.76 -4.82
CA THR A 63 26.76 8.24 -5.27
C THR A 63 26.69 7.71 -6.69
N GLU A 64 25.66 6.93 -7.03
CA GLU A 64 25.46 6.41 -8.38
C GLU A 64 25.23 7.54 -9.40
N ALA A 65 24.45 8.55 -9.02
CA ALA A 65 24.24 9.74 -9.87
C ALA A 65 25.55 10.51 -10.13
N ILE A 66 26.39 10.68 -9.10
CA ILE A 66 27.71 11.32 -9.24
C ILE A 66 28.60 10.49 -10.17
N LYS A 67 28.66 9.17 -10.02
CA LYS A 67 29.45 8.30 -10.90
C LYS A 67 29.03 8.44 -12.37
N LEU A 68 27.72 8.46 -12.63
CA LEU A 68 27.17 8.65 -13.97
C LEU A 68 27.52 10.02 -14.56
N LEU A 69 27.38 11.08 -13.77
CA LEU A 69 27.59 12.46 -14.24
C LEU A 69 29.08 12.78 -14.42
N ALA A 70 29.94 12.28 -13.53
CA ALA A 70 31.36 12.51 -13.57
C ALA A 70 32.13 11.51 -14.46
N GLY A 71 31.50 10.44 -14.93
CA GLY A 71 32.13 9.36 -15.71
C GLY A 71 33.20 8.59 -14.93
N ILE A 72 33.00 8.41 -13.61
CA ILE A 72 33.97 7.75 -12.73
C ILE A 72 33.39 6.47 -12.11
N GLY A 73 34.29 5.53 -11.79
CA GLY A 73 33.92 4.28 -11.15
C GLY A 73 33.06 3.38 -12.06
N ASP A 74 32.37 2.42 -11.44
CA ASP A 74 31.51 1.46 -12.12
C ASP A 74 30.07 1.57 -11.55
N PRO A 75 29.13 2.22 -12.28
CA PRO A 75 27.75 2.36 -11.83
C PRO A 75 27.04 1.00 -11.68
N LEU A 76 26.00 0.93 -10.86
CA LEU A 76 25.19 -0.28 -10.59
C LEU A 76 24.32 -0.71 -11.79
N VAL A 77 24.76 -0.48 -13.01
CA VAL A 77 24.05 -0.99 -14.21
C VAL A 77 24.17 -2.51 -14.26
N GLY A 78 23.03 -3.20 -14.34
CA GLY A 78 22.99 -4.66 -14.34
C GLY A 78 23.30 -5.32 -12.99
N ARG A 79 23.27 -4.53 -11.90
CA ARG A 79 23.47 -5.00 -10.54
C ARG A 79 22.38 -4.42 -9.62
N LEU A 80 21.76 -5.28 -8.83
CA LEU A 80 20.89 -4.88 -7.72
C LEU A 80 21.69 -4.97 -6.43
N MET A 81 21.90 -3.87 -5.75
CA MET A 81 22.41 -3.85 -4.39
C MET A 81 21.25 -4.06 -3.43
N VAL A 82 21.39 -4.99 -2.49
CA VAL A 82 20.43 -5.28 -1.41
C VAL A 82 21.13 -5.04 -0.09
N TYR A 83 20.52 -4.25 0.76
CA TYR A 83 20.97 -3.91 2.10
C TYR A 83 20.00 -4.46 3.13
N ASP A 84 20.50 -5.22 4.09
CA ASP A 84 19.80 -5.66 5.28
C ASP A 84 20.30 -4.85 6.48
N ALA A 85 19.42 -4.01 7.05
CA ALA A 85 19.82 -3.13 8.16
C ALA A 85 19.90 -3.86 9.50
N LEU A 86 19.27 -5.00 9.68
CA LEU A 86 19.36 -5.78 10.92
C LEU A 86 20.69 -6.53 11.00
N GLU A 87 21.17 -7.05 9.88
CA GLU A 87 22.47 -7.73 9.79
C GLU A 87 23.60 -6.79 9.39
N MET A 88 23.31 -5.52 9.04
CA MET A 88 24.28 -4.56 8.50
C MET A 88 25.05 -5.11 7.29
N SER A 89 24.37 -5.90 6.47
CA SER A 89 24.98 -6.59 5.33
C SER A 89 24.58 -5.96 4.00
N TYR A 90 25.54 -5.92 3.06
CA TYR A 90 25.31 -5.51 1.67
C TYR A 90 25.65 -6.67 0.75
N ARG A 91 24.73 -6.99 -0.17
CA ARG A 91 24.98 -7.98 -1.22
C ARG A 91 24.60 -7.41 -2.59
N GLN A 92 25.23 -7.93 -3.64
CA GLN A 92 24.92 -7.57 -5.01
C GLN A 92 24.42 -8.80 -5.77
N VAL A 93 23.32 -8.60 -6.49
CA VAL A 93 22.71 -9.60 -7.37
C VAL A 93 22.85 -9.10 -8.82
N LYS A 94 23.30 -9.95 -9.72
CA LYS A 94 23.36 -9.62 -11.15
C LYS A 94 21.96 -9.59 -11.74
N ILE A 95 21.65 -8.54 -12.50
CA ILE A 95 20.40 -8.39 -13.24
C ILE A 95 20.77 -8.42 -14.73
N HIS A 96 20.07 -9.23 -15.50
CA HIS A 96 20.26 -9.34 -16.95
C HIS A 96 19.18 -8.59 -17.71
N LYS A 97 19.56 -8.03 -18.87
CA LYS A 97 18.59 -7.48 -19.81
C LYS A 97 17.76 -8.64 -20.37
N ASP A 98 16.44 -8.51 -20.30
CA ASP A 98 15.51 -9.47 -20.86
C ASP A 98 15.28 -9.17 -22.35
N PRO A 99 15.64 -10.07 -23.26
CA PRO A 99 15.35 -9.91 -24.69
C PRO A 99 13.86 -9.81 -25.02
N GLN A 100 12.99 -10.32 -24.16
CA GLN A 100 11.52 -10.28 -24.30
C GLN A 100 10.86 -9.15 -23.52
N CYS A 101 11.66 -8.28 -22.88
CA CYS A 101 11.13 -7.18 -22.10
C CYS A 101 10.15 -6.32 -22.91
N ALA A 102 8.95 -6.10 -22.39
CA ALA A 102 7.91 -5.32 -23.03
C ALA A 102 8.31 -3.86 -23.33
N VAL A 103 9.33 -3.32 -22.63
CA VAL A 103 9.77 -1.92 -22.77
C VAL A 103 11.08 -1.78 -23.55
N CYS A 104 12.07 -2.66 -23.29
CA CYS A 104 13.40 -2.53 -23.89
C CYS A 104 13.92 -3.77 -24.58
N GLY A 105 13.08 -4.78 -24.77
CA GLY A 105 13.41 -6.01 -25.51
C GLY A 105 13.58 -5.80 -27.01
N VAL A 106 13.71 -6.88 -27.72
CA VAL A 106 13.91 -6.85 -29.22
C VAL A 106 12.65 -6.32 -29.92
N ASN A 107 11.47 -6.70 -29.43
CA ASN A 107 10.17 -6.27 -29.94
C ASN A 107 9.33 -5.65 -28.78
N PRO A 108 9.58 -4.39 -28.43
CA PRO A 108 8.87 -3.76 -27.32
C PRO A 108 7.39 -3.57 -27.66
N THR A 109 6.52 -3.94 -26.74
CA THR A 109 5.06 -3.78 -26.86
C THR A 109 4.54 -2.54 -26.15
N VAL A 110 5.30 -2.01 -25.18
CA VAL A 110 5.00 -0.77 -24.46
C VAL A 110 5.82 0.36 -25.05
N THR A 111 5.23 1.09 -25.99
CA THR A 111 5.86 2.19 -26.74
C THR A 111 5.41 3.57 -26.29
N GLU A 112 4.31 3.66 -25.55
CA GLU A 112 3.72 4.88 -25.02
C GLU A 112 3.49 4.75 -23.52
N LEU A 113 3.23 5.88 -22.85
CA LEU A 113 2.78 5.86 -21.46
C LEU A 113 1.37 5.25 -21.43
N ILE A 114 1.21 4.17 -20.68
CA ILE A 114 -0.11 3.60 -20.43
C ILE A 114 -0.78 4.36 -19.29
N ASP A 115 -2.10 4.31 -19.25
CA ASP A 115 -2.85 4.76 -18.08
C ASP A 115 -2.59 3.79 -16.92
N TYR A 116 -1.64 4.18 -16.06
CA TYR A 116 -1.27 3.37 -14.89
C TYR A 116 -2.37 3.34 -13.83
N GLU A 117 -3.25 4.35 -13.78
CA GLU A 117 -4.40 4.35 -12.88
C GLU A 117 -5.43 3.33 -13.35
N ALA A 118 -5.75 3.26 -14.63
CA ALA A 118 -6.60 2.21 -15.18
C ALA A 118 -5.94 0.82 -15.10
N PHE A 119 -4.64 0.72 -15.35
CA PHE A 119 -3.90 -0.54 -15.24
C PHE A 119 -3.78 -1.04 -13.80
N CYS A 120 -3.64 -0.13 -12.84
CA CYS A 120 -3.69 -0.40 -11.41
C CYS A 120 -5.11 -0.28 -10.82
N GLY A 121 -6.07 0.26 -11.57
CA GLY A 121 -7.27 0.89 -11.07
C GLY A 121 -8.52 0.02 -10.99
N SER A 122 -8.49 -1.24 -11.45
CA SER A 122 -9.72 -2.05 -11.43
C SER A 122 -10.30 -2.28 -10.03
N ILE A 123 -9.46 -2.29 -8.98
CA ILE A 123 -9.93 -2.38 -7.59
C ILE A 123 -10.22 -0.97 -7.02
N SER A 124 -9.44 0.06 -7.41
CA SER A 124 -9.68 1.43 -6.95
C SER A 124 -10.98 2.01 -7.52
N ASP A 125 -11.33 1.70 -8.76
CA ASP A 125 -12.58 2.15 -9.38
C ASP A 125 -13.79 1.45 -8.75
N LEU A 126 -13.70 0.14 -8.50
CA LEU A 126 -14.70 -0.62 -7.75
C LEU A 126 -14.83 -0.12 -6.30
N ALA A 127 -13.71 0.21 -5.66
CA ALA A 127 -13.72 0.77 -4.32
C ALA A 127 -14.33 2.18 -4.28
N ALA A 128 -14.00 3.03 -5.26
CA ALA A 128 -14.57 4.36 -5.39
C ALA A 128 -16.08 4.31 -5.66
N GLU A 129 -16.52 3.43 -6.54
CA GLU A 129 -17.95 3.24 -6.84
C GLU A 129 -18.69 2.64 -5.63
N ALA A 130 -18.13 1.64 -4.95
CA ALA A 130 -18.71 1.07 -3.74
C ALA A 130 -18.80 2.09 -2.59
N ALA A 131 -17.86 3.03 -2.51
CA ALA A 131 -17.81 4.06 -1.48
C ALA A 131 -18.76 5.23 -1.75
N LYS A 132 -19.14 5.49 -3.01
CA LYS A 132 -19.83 6.69 -3.46
C LYS A 132 -21.08 7.06 -2.63
N ASP A 133 -21.93 6.06 -2.32
CA ASP A 133 -23.15 6.24 -1.52
C ASP A 133 -23.09 5.47 -0.18
N SER A 134 -21.90 5.03 0.23
CA SER A 134 -21.72 4.16 1.38
C SER A 134 -20.58 4.62 2.30
N THR A 135 -20.27 5.92 2.23
CA THR A 135 -19.34 6.59 3.13
C THR A 135 -20.12 7.34 4.21
N ILE A 136 -19.85 7.03 5.47
CA ILE A 136 -20.38 7.77 6.61
C ILE A 136 -19.28 8.63 7.25
N SER A 137 -19.64 9.72 7.90
CA SER A 137 -18.69 10.54 8.65
C SER A 137 -18.39 9.93 10.04
N VAL A 138 -17.30 10.36 10.68
CA VAL A 138 -17.01 9.97 12.07
C VAL A 138 -18.08 10.47 13.06
N ARG A 139 -18.81 11.54 12.73
CA ARG A 139 -19.93 12.04 13.53
C ARG A 139 -21.15 11.13 13.40
N ASP A 140 -21.44 10.64 12.21
CA ASP A 140 -22.49 9.66 12.00
C ASP A 140 -22.17 8.37 12.76
N LEU A 141 -20.91 7.89 12.67
CA LEU A 141 -20.46 6.74 13.44
C LEU A 141 -20.62 6.97 14.95
N LYS A 142 -20.27 8.16 15.46
CA LYS A 142 -20.47 8.49 16.89
C LYS A 142 -21.94 8.38 17.27
N SER A 143 -22.84 8.93 16.45
CA SER A 143 -24.28 8.83 16.68
C SER A 143 -24.78 7.38 16.66
N MET A 144 -24.27 6.56 15.75
CA MET A 144 -24.57 5.12 15.68
C MET A 144 -24.08 4.38 16.93
N LEU A 145 -22.85 4.67 17.39
CA LEU A 145 -22.30 4.07 18.61
C LEU A 145 -23.14 4.44 19.83
N ASP A 146 -23.55 5.70 19.96
CA ASP A 146 -24.43 6.16 21.04
C ASP A 146 -25.81 5.48 20.99
N ALA A 147 -26.36 5.25 19.80
CA ALA A 147 -27.60 4.50 19.61
C ALA A 147 -27.43 3.01 19.98
N ARG A 148 -26.31 2.40 19.61
CA ARG A 148 -25.96 1.03 19.98
C ARG A 148 -25.86 0.87 21.51
N ASP A 149 -25.22 1.81 22.19
CA ASP A 149 -25.07 1.80 23.65
C ASP A 149 -26.42 1.92 24.37
N ARG A 150 -27.44 2.54 23.71
CA ARG A 150 -28.83 2.57 24.22
C ARG A 150 -29.67 1.37 23.80
N GLY A 151 -29.12 0.43 23.00
CA GLY A 151 -29.84 -0.71 22.47
C GLY A 151 -30.82 -0.36 21.32
N GLU A 152 -30.64 0.78 20.68
CA GLU A 152 -31.47 1.29 19.57
C GLU A 152 -30.92 0.96 18.19
N ASP A 153 -29.65 0.54 18.09
CA ASP A 153 -28.97 0.15 16.85
C ASP A 153 -28.09 -1.09 17.11
N ASP A 154 -27.85 -1.90 16.07
CA ASP A 154 -26.97 -3.07 16.15
C ASP A 154 -26.18 -3.23 14.84
N PHE A 155 -24.88 -3.06 14.93
CA PHE A 155 -23.96 -3.19 13.81
C PHE A 155 -22.59 -3.71 14.28
N LEU A 156 -21.85 -4.29 13.36
CA LEU A 156 -20.48 -4.74 13.58
C LEU A 156 -19.50 -3.68 13.06
N LEU A 157 -18.73 -3.06 13.96
CA LEU A 157 -17.67 -2.12 13.61
C LEU A 157 -16.35 -2.88 13.48
N ILE A 158 -15.73 -2.81 12.29
CA ILE A 158 -14.50 -3.53 11.97
C ILE A 158 -13.39 -2.54 11.61
N ASP A 159 -12.27 -2.67 12.29
CA ASP A 159 -11.02 -2.04 11.93
C ASP A 159 -10.23 -2.95 10.99
N VAL A 160 -9.94 -2.48 9.78
CA VAL A 160 -9.22 -3.27 8.77
C VAL A 160 -7.72 -2.95 8.72
N ARG A 161 -7.18 -2.34 9.78
CA ARG A 161 -5.76 -2.02 9.92
C ARG A 161 -4.96 -3.23 10.41
N GLU A 162 -3.65 -3.00 10.62
CA GLU A 162 -2.76 -4.00 11.18
C GLU A 162 -2.80 -3.99 12.73
N PRO A 163 -2.48 -5.11 13.41
CA PRO A 163 -2.52 -5.22 14.87
C PRO A 163 -1.75 -4.10 15.60
N GLY A 164 -0.55 -3.77 15.13
CA GLY A 164 0.26 -2.71 15.76
C GLY A 164 -0.37 -1.31 15.65
N GLU A 165 -1.18 -1.05 14.62
CA GLU A 165 -1.92 0.21 14.49
C GLU A 165 -3.13 0.26 15.45
N PHE A 166 -3.79 -0.88 15.64
CA PHE A 166 -4.93 -1.04 16.53
C PHE A 166 -4.53 -0.85 18.01
N GLU A 167 -3.33 -1.34 18.38
CA GLU A 167 -2.78 -1.19 19.74
C GLU A 167 -2.47 0.28 20.10
N ILE A 168 -2.12 1.12 19.12
CA ILE A 168 -1.83 2.54 19.36
C ILE A 168 -3.12 3.31 19.67
N VAL A 169 -4.14 3.11 18.88
CA VAL A 169 -5.46 3.75 19.04
C VAL A 169 -6.53 2.93 18.32
N ALA A 170 -7.68 2.75 18.97
CA ALA A 170 -8.84 2.09 18.39
C ALA A 170 -10.12 2.91 18.65
N ILE A 171 -11.08 2.82 17.75
CA ILE A 171 -12.43 3.34 17.95
C ILE A 171 -13.15 2.41 18.93
N PRO A 172 -13.84 2.91 19.96
CA PRO A 172 -14.51 2.07 20.94
C PRO A 172 -15.48 1.06 20.32
N GLY A 173 -15.36 -0.20 20.73
CA GLY A 173 -16.23 -1.28 20.24
C GLY A 173 -15.93 -1.80 18.83
N ALA A 174 -14.82 -1.37 18.21
CA ALA A 174 -14.32 -1.98 16.98
C ALA A 174 -13.65 -3.32 17.27
N ILE A 175 -13.83 -4.28 16.39
CA ILE A 175 -13.03 -5.50 16.33
C ILE A 175 -11.99 -5.38 15.22
N LEU A 176 -10.84 -6.00 15.41
CA LEU A 176 -9.78 -6.01 14.41
C LEU A 176 -9.94 -7.23 13.49
N ILE A 177 -10.05 -6.98 12.20
CA ILE A 177 -9.92 -7.98 11.14
C ILE A 177 -9.07 -7.34 10.04
N PRO A 178 -7.78 -7.71 9.89
CA PRO A 178 -6.90 -7.10 8.92
C PRO A 178 -7.41 -7.17 7.48
N LYS A 179 -7.09 -6.14 6.68
CA LYS A 179 -7.48 -6.08 5.26
C LYS A 179 -7.09 -7.34 4.49
N GLY A 180 -5.93 -7.95 4.80
CA GLY A 180 -5.45 -9.17 4.17
C GLY A 180 -6.45 -10.31 4.21
N ASP A 181 -7.13 -10.49 5.35
CA ASP A 181 -8.09 -11.58 5.57
C ASP A 181 -9.39 -11.39 4.75
N PHE A 182 -9.71 -10.16 4.35
CA PHE A 182 -10.79 -9.88 3.40
C PHE A 182 -10.37 -10.15 1.95
N LEU A 183 -9.13 -9.81 1.59
CA LEU A 183 -8.64 -10.00 0.23
C LEU A 183 -8.43 -11.47 -0.12
N ASP A 184 -8.05 -12.30 0.83
CA ASP A 184 -7.93 -13.75 0.65
C ASP A 184 -9.26 -14.49 0.88
N GLY A 185 -10.30 -13.78 1.35
CA GLY A 185 -11.65 -14.30 1.58
C GLY A 185 -11.87 -15.01 2.91
N SER A 186 -10.85 -15.20 3.74
CA SER A 186 -10.94 -15.94 5.00
C SER A 186 -11.90 -15.29 6.01
N ALA A 187 -11.95 -13.93 6.03
CA ALA A 187 -12.81 -13.19 6.93
C ALA A 187 -14.30 -13.24 6.54
N LEU A 188 -14.62 -13.43 5.25
CA LEU A 188 -16.00 -13.28 4.75
C LEU A 188 -16.98 -14.29 5.35
N SER A 189 -16.54 -15.54 5.57
CA SER A 189 -17.37 -16.61 6.10
C SER A 189 -17.76 -16.43 7.57
N GLY A 190 -17.04 -15.59 8.30
CA GLY A 190 -17.27 -15.28 9.71
C GLY A 190 -18.13 -14.04 9.96
N LEU A 191 -18.51 -13.31 8.91
CA LEU A 191 -19.31 -12.09 9.08
C LEU A 191 -20.78 -12.43 9.36
N PRO A 192 -21.41 -11.74 10.31
CA PRO A 192 -22.84 -11.91 10.59
C PRO A 192 -23.68 -11.36 9.41
N THR A 193 -24.68 -12.12 8.99
CA THR A 193 -25.58 -11.72 7.89
C THR A 193 -26.80 -10.92 8.36
N ASP A 194 -27.00 -10.85 9.66
CA ASP A 194 -28.13 -10.18 10.32
C ASP A 194 -27.76 -8.80 10.87
N LYS A 195 -26.49 -8.37 10.72
CA LYS A 195 -26.01 -7.08 11.20
C LYS A 195 -25.37 -6.27 10.08
N ARG A 196 -25.57 -4.95 10.14
CA ARG A 196 -24.85 -4.03 9.27
C ARG A 196 -23.36 -4.07 9.55
N ILE A 197 -22.55 -4.11 8.49
CA ILE A 197 -21.09 -4.04 8.59
C ILE A 197 -20.63 -2.58 8.41
N VAL A 198 -19.86 -2.08 9.37
CA VAL A 198 -19.26 -0.75 9.32
C VAL A 198 -17.75 -0.92 9.35
N LEU A 199 -17.07 -0.48 8.31
CA LEU A 199 -15.64 -0.66 8.12
C LEU A 199 -14.90 0.65 8.36
N HIS A 200 -13.74 0.62 9.01
CA HIS A 200 -12.84 1.76 9.07
C HIS A 200 -11.38 1.35 8.97
N CYS A 201 -10.54 2.31 8.64
CA CYS A 201 -9.09 2.16 8.68
C CYS A 201 -8.43 3.44 9.18
N LYS A 202 -7.19 3.74 8.81
CA LYS A 202 -6.48 4.96 9.21
C LYS A 202 -7.14 6.23 8.64
N VAL A 203 -7.35 6.29 7.30
CA VAL A 203 -7.84 7.49 6.57
C VAL A 203 -8.99 7.22 5.60
N GLY A 204 -9.49 5.99 5.49
CA GLY A 204 -10.63 5.63 4.63
C GLY A 204 -10.28 4.79 3.39
N GLY A 205 -9.05 4.84 2.87
CA GLY A 205 -8.68 4.14 1.62
C GLY A 205 -8.80 2.61 1.73
N ARG A 206 -8.12 1.98 2.69
CA ARG A 206 -8.19 0.52 2.90
C ARG A 206 -9.61 0.02 3.18
N SER A 207 -10.39 0.78 3.95
CA SER A 207 -11.77 0.41 4.24
C SER A 207 -12.70 0.55 3.05
N ALA A 208 -12.43 1.46 2.10
CA ALA A 208 -13.16 1.54 0.84
C ALA A 208 -12.87 0.31 -0.05
N GLU A 209 -11.63 -0.16 -0.11
CA GLU A 209 -11.27 -1.38 -0.84
C GLU A 209 -11.96 -2.62 -0.24
N VAL A 210 -11.92 -2.77 1.08
CA VAL A 210 -12.61 -3.88 1.78
C VAL A 210 -14.13 -3.78 1.61
N LEU A 211 -14.69 -2.57 1.57
CA LEU A 211 -16.11 -2.36 1.30
C LEU A 211 -16.54 -2.97 -0.03
N ALA A 212 -15.74 -2.79 -1.09
CA ALA A 212 -16.05 -3.38 -2.39
C ALA A 212 -16.07 -4.92 -2.33
N VAL A 213 -15.13 -5.54 -1.61
CA VAL A 213 -15.09 -6.99 -1.40
C VAL A 213 -16.31 -7.48 -0.62
N VAL A 214 -16.63 -6.82 0.50
CA VAL A 214 -17.75 -7.16 1.37
C VAL A 214 -19.09 -7.02 0.64
N LYS A 215 -19.28 -5.94 -0.13
CA LYS A 215 -20.47 -5.78 -0.98
C LYS A 215 -20.55 -6.84 -2.09
N GLY A 216 -19.44 -7.17 -2.71
CA GLY A 216 -19.36 -8.26 -3.69
C GLY A 216 -19.72 -9.63 -3.11
N ALA A 217 -19.50 -9.84 -1.81
CA ALA A 217 -19.91 -11.03 -1.06
C ALA A 217 -21.38 -11.03 -0.60
N GLY A 218 -22.15 -9.98 -0.92
CA GLY A 218 -23.60 -9.93 -0.67
C GLY A 218 -24.04 -9.04 0.50
N PHE A 219 -23.12 -8.38 1.20
CA PHE A 219 -23.43 -7.41 2.29
C PHE A 219 -23.72 -6.02 1.71
N SER A 220 -24.86 -5.87 1.05
CA SER A 220 -25.20 -4.68 0.24
C SER A 220 -25.33 -3.38 1.04
N ASP A 221 -25.70 -3.45 2.32
CA ASP A 221 -25.87 -2.32 3.23
C ASP A 221 -24.61 -1.95 4.02
N ALA A 222 -23.48 -2.63 3.75
CA ALA A 222 -22.20 -2.31 4.35
C ALA A 222 -21.78 -0.87 4.00
N VAL A 223 -21.15 -0.20 4.98
CA VAL A 223 -20.64 1.17 4.84
C VAL A 223 -19.20 1.27 5.35
N HIS A 224 -18.50 2.33 4.97
CA HIS A 224 -17.20 2.63 5.56
C HIS A 224 -17.12 4.07 6.09
N VAL A 225 -16.19 4.30 7.02
CA VAL A 225 -16.00 5.59 7.68
C VAL A 225 -14.97 6.42 6.92
N GLY A 226 -15.41 7.52 6.34
CA GLY A 226 -14.55 8.49 5.69
C GLY A 226 -13.63 9.17 6.69
N GLY A 227 -12.34 9.32 6.32
CA GLY A 227 -11.31 9.89 7.19
C GLY A 227 -10.80 8.94 8.30
N GLY A 228 -11.46 7.80 8.52
CA GLY A 228 -11.02 6.73 9.41
C GLY A 228 -10.72 7.16 10.84
N VAL A 229 -9.81 6.40 11.51
CA VAL A 229 -9.46 6.67 12.92
C VAL A 229 -8.79 8.03 13.12
N LEU A 230 -8.07 8.57 12.14
CA LEU A 230 -7.49 9.92 12.28
C LEU A 230 -8.57 11.00 12.36
N ALA A 231 -9.62 10.92 11.54
CA ALA A 231 -10.74 11.84 11.64
C ALA A 231 -11.51 11.65 12.95
N TRP A 232 -11.64 10.40 13.44
CA TRP A 232 -12.23 10.10 14.74
C TRP A 232 -11.47 10.78 15.87
N VAL A 233 -10.15 10.58 15.95
CA VAL A 233 -9.33 11.22 16.98
C VAL A 233 -9.45 12.73 16.86
N ASN A 234 -9.26 13.32 15.69
CA ASN A 234 -9.29 14.78 15.54
C ASN A 234 -10.63 15.43 15.89
N GLN A 235 -11.75 14.74 15.72
CA GLN A 235 -13.08 15.35 15.86
C GLN A 235 -13.87 14.87 17.07
N ILE A 236 -13.58 13.68 17.60
CA ILE A 236 -14.38 13.04 18.66
C ILE A 236 -13.54 12.81 19.92
N GLU A 237 -12.30 12.36 19.82
CA GLU A 237 -11.44 12.01 20.97
C GLU A 237 -10.03 12.61 20.81
N PRO A 238 -9.90 13.97 20.82
CA PRO A 238 -8.63 14.64 20.49
C PRO A 238 -7.50 14.40 21.51
N GLU A 239 -7.80 13.82 22.65
CA GLU A 239 -6.83 13.42 23.67
C GLU A 239 -6.13 12.09 23.36
N LYS A 240 -6.63 11.31 22.41
CA LYS A 240 -6.01 10.04 22.03
C LYS A 240 -4.79 10.25 21.15
N PRO A 241 -3.81 9.32 21.19
CA PRO A 241 -2.61 9.39 20.35
C PRO A 241 -2.95 9.26 18.86
N THR A 242 -2.13 9.91 18.02
CA THR A 242 -2.11 9.75 16.56
C THR A 242 -0.73 9.25 16.12
N TYR A 243 -0.65 8.62 14.94
CA TYR A 243 0.59 8.08 14.38
C TYR A 243 0.67 8.30 12.87
#